data_aca13e6b1fe79bf33fbd9604d35e73e5
#
_entry.id   aca13e6b1fe79bf33fbd9604d35e73e5
#
_cell.length_a   1.000
_cell.length_b   1.000
_cell.length_c   1.000
_cell.angle_alpha   90.00
_cell.angle_beta   90.00
_cell.angle_gamma   90.00
#
_symmetry.space_group_name_H-M   'P 1'
#
loop_
_entity.id
_entity.type
_entity.pdbx_description
1 polymer ?
#
loop_
_entity_poly.entity_id
_entity_poly.type
_entity_poly.pdbx_seq_one_letter_code
_entity_poly.pdbx_strand_id
1 'polypeptide(L)'
;MNSARKPVAVVVGATSKWQSDGRNTKLAHGTEIDDTDMPVGVRWGVGGAIAQKFAKEGFLVVLTTRTAANASALEIAIREQGGECMIVELDLVSTDSISKAFAQIRGEVGDPEVLVYNAGYLEGRDLPPDKELLEHIPDEMFETAQHIASRGPFLVAKEVLPAMRERGEGSFLISNNSFSLRGKKRYTGQSLYYPRVMMRTLAQVLTEEYSEHGVHVANIIIDGLIDSPGTRALRVALEQPDVVMNPVKIAEAFYYLHTQDKSCWTHEIQLTPFPTKPSY
;
A
#
# COMPACT_ATOMS: atom_id res chain seq x y z
N MET A 1 -22.09 -28.36 9.46
CA MET A 1 -20.85 -27.77 10.01
C MET A 1 -20.83 -26.32 9.57
N ASN A 2 -21.03 -25.37 10.49
CA ASN A 2 -20.83 -23.95 10.15
C ASN A 2 -19.33 -23.80 9.84
N SER A 3 -18.99 -23.60 8.56
CA SER A 3 -17.65 -23.14 8.25
C SER A 3 -17.48 -21.80 8.92
N ALA A 4 -16.54 -21.71 9.87
CA ALA A 4 -16.20 -20.44 10.48
C ALA A 4 -15.88 -19.46 9.34
N ARG A 5 -16.49 -18.29 9.37
CA ARG A 5 -16.25 -17.23 8.37
C ARG A 5 -14.75 -16.92 8.35
N LYS A 6 -14.18 -16.84 7.14
CA LYS A 6 -12.77 -16.44 7.00
C LYS A 6 -12.56 -15.01 7.46
N PRO A 7 -11.44 -14.73 8.12
CA PRO A 7 -11.05 -13.35 8.43
C PRO A 7 -10.87 -12.55 7.14
N VAL A 8 -11.21 -11.27 7.19
CA VAL A 8 -11.18 -10.38 6.01
C VAL A 8 -10.03 -9.39 6.13
N ALA A 9 -9.19 -9.33 5.09
CA ALA A 9 -8.14 -8.33 4.94
C ALA A 9 -8.43 -7.43 3.74
N VAL A 10 -8.51 -6.11 3.98
CA VAL A 10 -8.67 -5.12 2.91
C VAL A 10 -7.33 -4.50 2.57
N VAL A 11 -6.91 -4.57 1.31
CA VAL A 11 -5.71 -3.91 0.80
C VAL A 11 -6.11 -2.72 -0.06
N VAL A 12 -5.98 -1.52 0.50
CA VAL A 12 -6.21 -0.27 -0.23
C VAL A 12 -5.00 0.05 -1.10
N GLY A 13 -5.18 -0.02 -2.42
CA GLY A 13 -4.09 0.06 -3.39
C GLY A 13 -3.38 -1.28 -3.58
N ALA A 14 -4.13 -2.33 -3.91
CA ALA A 14 -3.62 -3.68 -4.14
C ALA A 14 -2.81 -3.83 -5.44
N THR A 15 -2.98 -2.91 -6.40
CA THR A 15 -2.30 -2.98 -7.70
C THR A 15 -1.14 -1.99 -7.77
N SER A 16 -0.09 -2.35 -8.52
CA SER A 16 1.05 -1.49 -8.76
C SER A 16 0.93 -0.77 -10.11
N LYS A 17 1.31 0.50 -10.16
CA LYS A 17 1.49 1.23 -11.42
C LYS A 17 2.72 0.76 -12.22
N TRP A 18 3.55 -0.07 -11.61
CA TRP A 18 4.80 -0.59 -12.15
C TRP A 18 4.67 -1.96 -12.80
N GLN A 19 3.45 -2.52 -12.87
CA GLN A 19 3.21 -3.74 -13.62
C GLN A 19 3.23 -3.44 -15.13
N SER A 20 3.46 -4.47 -15.96
CA SER A 20 3.64 -4.35 -17.41
C SER A 20 2.46 -3.69 -18.14
N ASP A 21 1.24 -3.93 -17.66
CA ASP A 21 0.00 -3.33 -18.13
C ASP A 21 -0.38 -2.03 -17.38
N GLY A 22 0.48 -1.59 -16.45
CA GLY A 22 0.27 -0.39 -15.65
C GLY A 22 0.53 0.90 -16.43
N ARG A 23 -0.07 2.01 -15.96
CA ARG A 23 0.02 3.31 -16.63
C ARG A 23 1.43 3.95 -16.61
N ASN A 24 2.34 3.46 -15.79
CA ASN A 24 3.67 4.05 -15.59
C ASN A 24 4.81 3.31 -16.29
N THR A 25 4.54 2.75 -17.46
CA THR A 25 5.59 2.27 -18.36
C THR A 25 6.62 3.37 -18.72
N LYS A 26 6.23 4.63 -18.60
CA LYS A 26 7.12 5.80 -18.82
C LYS A 26 8.30 5.89 -17.85
N LEU A 27 8.16 5.37 -16.62
CA LEU A 27 9.27 5.34 -15.67
C LEU A 27 10.38 4.36 -16.08
N ALA A 28 10.07 3.42 -16.96
CA ALA A 28 11.05 2.59 -17.65
C ALA A 28 11.65 3.30 -18.87
N HIS A 29 11.58 4.63 -18.96
CA HIS A 29 12.09 5.44 -20.06
C HIS A 29 11.55 5.03 -21.45
N GLY A 30 10.29 4.62 -21.53
CA GLY A 30 9.68 4.14 -22.76
C GLY A 30 10.16 2.73 -23.20
N THR A 31 10.91 2.05 -22.35
CA THR A 31 11.29 0.66 -22.58
C THR A 31 10.07 -0.23 -22.32
N GLU A 32 9.82 -1.15 -23.23
CA GLU A 32 8.80 -2.19 -22.99
C GLU A 32 9.20 -3.02 -21.78
N ILE A 33 8.25 -3.17 -20.84
CA ILE A 33 8.49 -3.93 -19.60
C ILE A 33 8.13 -5.38 -19.89
N ASP A 34 9.14 -6.24 -19.97
CA ASP A 34 8.95 -7.68 -19.97
C ASP A 34 8.86 -8.20 -18.53
N ASP A 35 7.71 -8.75 -18.18
CA ASP A 35 7.47 -9.33 -16.85
C ASP A 35 7.24 -10.86 -16.90
N THR A 36 7.54 -11.49 -18.03
CA THR A 36 7.27 -12.91 -18.29
C THR A 36 7.93 -13.83 -17.26
N ASP A 37 9.17 -13.56 -16.91
CA ASP A 37 9.97 -14.35 -15.97
C ASP A 37 9.91 -13.82 -14.52
N MET A 38 9.04 -12.85 -14.24
CA MET A 38 8.95 -12.31 -12.89
C MET A 38 8.29 -13.28 -11.91
N PRO A 39 8.88 -13.49 -10.73
CA PRO A 39 8.23 -14.25 -9.68
C PRO A 39 6.85 -13.68 -9.35
N VAL A 40 5.84 -14.54 -9.26
CA VAL A 40 4.44 -14.16 -9.00
C VAL A 40 4.31 -13.23 -7.78
N GLY A 41 5.07 -13.48 -6.70
CA GLY A 41 5.05 -12.65 -5.49
C GLY A 41 5.61 -11.24 -5.65
N VAL A 42 6.34 -10.95 -6.74
CA VAL A 42 7.01 -9.66 -7.00
C VAL A 42 6.25 -8.82 -8.03
N ARG A 43 5.59 -9.49 -8.98
CA ARG A 43 5.00 -8.92 -10.19
C ARG A 43 4.08 -7.73 -9.93
N TRP A 44 3.31 -7.75 -8.85
CA TRP A 44 2.33 -6.71 -8.53
C TRP A 44 2.78 -5.73 -7.44
N GLY A 45 4.09 -5.70 -7.11
CA GLY A 45 4.65 -4.80 -6.12
C GLY A 45 4.15 -5.07 -4.69
N VAL A 46 4.29 -4.07 -3.83
CA VAL A 46 4.00 -4.22 -2.39
C VAL A 46 2.53 -4.58 -2.12
N GLY A 47 1.59 -3.86 -2.72
CA GLY A 47 0.16 -4.11 -2.49
C GLY A 47 -0.26 -5.53 -2.89
N GLY A 48 0.19 -5.99 -4.06
CA GLY A 48 -0.09 -7.34 -4.52
C GLY A 48 0.63 -8.42 -3.70
N ALA A 49 1.86 -8.18 -3.25
CA ALA A 49 2.57 -9.10 -2.37
C ALA A 49 1.89 -9.22 -1.00
N ILE A 50 1.41 -8.12 -0.43
CA ILE A 50 0.63 -8.13 0.82
C ILE A 50 -0.66 -8.93 0.63
N ALA A 51 -1.39 -8.68 -0.48
CA ALA A 51 -2.62 -9.40 -0.78
C ALA A 51 -2.38 -10.91 -0.88
N GLN A 52 -1.35 -11.34 -1.62
CA GLN A 52 -0.97 -12.75 -1.73
C GLN A 52 -0.57 -13.36 -0.38
N LYS A 53 0.17 -12.61 0.45
CA LYS A 53 0.58 -13.08 1.78
C LYS A 53 -0.64 -13.33 2.67
N PHE A 54 -1.56 -12.37 2.80
CA PHE A 54 -2.76 -12.55 3.62
C PHE A 54 -3.68 -13.66 3.08
N ALA A 55 -3.84 -13.77 1.75
CA ALA A 55 -4.60 -14.86 1.15
C ALA A 55 -4.01 -16.24 1.46
N LYS A 56 -2.68 -16.39 1.39
CA LYS A 56 -1.95 -17.61 1.77
C LYS A 56 -2.14 -17.98 3.24
N GLU A 57 -2.29 -16.98 4.11
CA GLU A 57 -2.52 -17.17 5.55
C GLU A 57 -4.01 -17.39 5.90
N GLY A 58 -4.86 -17.60 4.88
CA GLY A 58 -6.25 -18.01 5.05
C GLY A 58 -7.27 -16.88 5.12
N PHE A 59 -6.88 -15.63 4.87
CA PHE A 59 -7.80 -14.50 4.78
C PHE A 59 -8.56 -14.53 3.44
N LEU A 60 -9.81 -14.05 3.46
CA LEU A 60 -10.44 -13.52 2.27
C LEU A 60 -9.90 -12.10 2.06
N VAL A 61 -9.24 -11.86 0.91
CA VAL A 61 -8.59 -10.58 0.65
C VAL A 61 -9.42 -9.71 -0.30
N VAL A 62 -9.74 -8.51 0.14
CA VAL A 62 -10.38 -7.49 -0.71
C VAL A 62 -9.30 -6.66 -1.38
N LEU A 63 -9.23 -6.78 -2.71
CA LEU A 63 -8.32 -6.04 -3.57
C LEU A 63 -8.98 -4.73 -3.99
N THR A 64 -8.54 -3.59 -3.45
CA THR A 64 -9.13 -2.33 -3.92
C THR A 64 -8.26 -1.64 -4.95
N THR A 65 -8.90 -1.12 -5.99
CA THR A 65 -8.29 -0.42 -7.11
C THR A 65 -9.29 0.55 -7.72
N ARG A 66 -8.82 1.56 -8.48
CA ARG A 66 -9.72 2.49 -9.18
C ARG A 66 -10.50 1.87 -10.34
N THR A 67 -9.97 0.81 -10.91
CA THR A 67 -10.57 0.10 -12.06
C THR A 67 -10.36 -1.40 -11.84
N ALA A 68 -11.42 -2.18 -11.79
CA ALA A 68 -11.39 -3.61 -11.48
C ALA A 68 -10.44 -4.40 -12.40
N ALA A 69 -10.40 -4.06 -13.68
CA ALA A 69 -9.52 -4.70 -14.67
C ALA A 69 -8.03 -4.68 -14.26
N ASN A 70 -7.59 -3.65 -13.52
CA ASN A 70 -6.19 -3.57 -13.06
C ASN A 70 -5.83 -4.65 -12.02
N ALA A 71 -6.80 -5.25 -11.35
CA ALA A 71 -6.57 -6.27 -10.33
C ALA A 71 -6.89 -7.70 -10.82
N SER A 72 -7.44 -7.87 -12.03
CA SER A 72 -7.89 -9.17 -12.52
C SER A 72 -6.78 -10.22 -12.60
N ALA A 73 -5.59 -9.84 -13.05
CA ALA A 73 -4.45 -10.75 -13.11
C ALA A 73 -3.95 -11.16 -11.71
N LEU A 74 -3.98 -10.24 -10.75
CA LEU A 74 -3.65 -10.53 -9.36
C LEU A 74 -4.70 -11.45 -8.71
N GLU A 75 -5.99 -11.22 -8.98
CA GLU A 75 -7.07 -12.10 -8.53
C GLU A 75 -6.88 -13.53 -9.03
N ILE A 76 -6.61 -13.70 -10.34
CA ILE A 76 -6.33 -15.01 -10.92
C ILE A 76 -5.16 -15.68 -10.19
N ALA A 77 -4.04 -14.97 -10.01
CA ALA A 77 -2.86 -15.52 -9.36
C ALA A 77 -3.10 -15.93 -7.90
N ILE A 78 -3.91 -15.18 -7.15
CA ILE A 78 -4.29 -15.54 -5.78
C ILE A 78 -5.15 -16.81 -5.78
N ARG A 79 -6.14 -16.92 -6.68
CA ARG A 79 -7.03 -18.07 -6.80
C ARG A 79 -6.29 -19.33 -7.24
N GLU A 80 -5.35 -19.22 -8.18
CA GLU A 80 -4.49 -20.33 -8.64
C GLU A 80 -3.62 -20.89 -7.51
N GLN A 81 -3.26 -20.07 -6.53
CA GLN A 81 -2.54 -20.47 -5.32
C GLN A 81 -3.48 -21.01 -4.20
N GLY A 82 -4.78 -21.16 -4.48
CA GLY A 82 -5.77 -21.62 -3.53
C GLY A 82 -6.26 -20.56 -2.53
N GLY A 83 -5.91 -19.29 -2.74
CA GLY A 83 -6.40 -18.17 -1.94
C GLY A 83 -7.80 -17.72 -2.34
N GLU A 84 -8.43 -16.94 -1.47
CA GLU A 84 -9.72 -16.30 -1.74
C GLU A 84 -9.58 -14.79 -1.79
N CYS A 85 -10.14 -14.18 -2.81
CA CYS A 85 -10.15 -12.72 -2.92
C CYS A 85 -11.36 -12.22 -3.72
N MET A 86 -11.65 -10.95 -3.57
CA MET A 86 -12.61 -10.19 -4.37
C MET A 86 -12.03 -8.82 -4.74
N ILE A 87 -12.52 -8.26 -5.83
CA ILE A 87 -12.12 -6.91 -6.28
C ILE A 87 -13.24 -5.93 -5.93
N VAL A 88 -12.85 -4.79 -5.36
CA VAL A 88 -13.77 -3.66 -5.13
C VAL A 88 -13.17 -2.39 -5.71
N GLU A 89 -13.96 -1.68 -6.51
CA GLU A 89 -13.53 -0.38 -7.05
C GLU A 89 -13.57 0.69 -5.96
N LEU A 90 -12.46 1.42 -5.85
CA LEU A 90 -12.26 2.45 -4.85
C LEU A 90 -11.45 3.60 -5.43
N ASP A 91 -12.07 4.78 -5.52
CA ASP A 91 -11.40 6.04 -5.82
C ASP A 91 -11.25 6.88 -4.53
N LEU A 92 -10.01 7.05 -4.09
CA LEU A 92 -9.67 7.79 -2.86
C LEU A 92 -9.88 9.31 -2.98
N VAL A 93 -10.06 9.83 -4.17
CA VAL A 93 -10.41 11.24 -4.38
C VAL A 93 -11.89 11.49 -4.05
N SER A 94 -12.75 10.49 -4.22
CA SER A 94 -14.20 10.57 -4.00
C SER A 94 -14.62 10.01 -2.65
N THR A 95 -15.22 10.86 -1.80
CA THR A 95 -15.81 10.41 -0.52
C THR A 95 -16.93 9.38 -0.74
N ASP A 96 -17.75 9.60 -1.74
CA ASP A 96 -18.85 8.70 -2.10
C ASP A 96 -18.32 7.33 -2.53
N SER A 97 -17.23 7.28 -3.31
CA SER A 97 -16.61 6.04 -3.70
C SER A 97 -16.09 5.27 -2.48
N ILE A 98 -15.46 5.97 -1.53
CA ILE A 98 -14.98 5.35 -0.29
C ILE A 98 -16.14 4.73 0.49
N SER A 99 -17.19 5.50 0.77
CA SER A 99 -18.35 5.01 1.53
C SER A 99 -19.07 3.84 0.84
N LYS A 100 -19.25 3.91 -0.49
CA LYS A 100 -19.88 2.82 -1.27
C LYS A 100 -19.03 1.56 -1.26
N ALA A 101 -17.72 1.69 -1.46
CA ALA A 101 -16.80 0.55 -1.44
C ALA A 101 -16.83 -0.18 -0.08
N PHE A 102 -16.75 0.54 1.03
CA PHE A 102 -16.80 -0.08 2.35
C PHE A 102 -18.18 -0.59 2.73
N ALA A 103 -19.27 0.03 2.25
CA ALA A 103 -20.63 -0.52 2.38
C ALA A 103 -20.76 -1.86 1.63
N GLN A 104 -20.21 -1.95 0.41
CA GLN A 104 -20.16 -3.19 -0.37
C GLN A 104 -19.36 -4.27 0.37
N ILE A 105 -18.16 -3.94 0.85
CA ILE A 105 -17.30 -4.88 1.59
C ILE A 105 -18.06 -5.45 2.80
N ARG A 106 -18.66 -4.58 3.62
CA ARG A 106 -19.44 -5.02 4.79
C ARG A 106 -20.62 -5.91 4.41
N GLY A 107 -21.31 -5.56 3.33
CA GLY A 107 -22.48 -6.32 2.85
C GLY A 107 -22.15 -7.71 2.30
N GLU A 108 -21.01 -7.86 1.60
CA GLU A 108 -20.62 -9.11 0.94
C GLU A 108 -19.75 -10.01 1.82
N VAL A 109 -18.78 -9.43 2.51
CA VAL A 109 -17.78 -10.19 3.28
C VAL A 109 -17.65 -9.74 4.74
N GLY A 110 -18.36 -8.67 5.16
CA GLY A 110 -18.46 -8.09 6.48
C GLY A 110 -17.29 -7.23 6.90
N ASP A 111 -17.21 -6.89 8.18
CA ASP A 111 -16.21 -5.98 8.72
C ASP A 111 -14.80 -6.59 8.67
N PRO A 112 -13.82 -5.85 8.14
CA PRO A 112 -12.42 -6.32 8.08
C PRO A 112 -11.80 -6.52 9.47
N GLU A 113 -10.96 -7.55 9.61
CA GLU A 113 -10.02 -7.69 10.73
C GLU A 113 -8.70 -6.99 10.44
N VAL A 114 -8.33 -6.86 9.15
CA VAL A 114 -7.10 -6.19 8.73
C VAL A 114 -7.41 -5.15 7.67
N LEU A 115 -6.93 -3.94 7.90
CA LEU A 115 -6.92 -2.87 6.92
C LEU A 115 -5.46 -2.51 6.61
N VAL A 116 -5.04 -2.66 5.35
CA VAL A 116 -3.75 -2.20 4.87
C VAL A 116 -3.97 -1.00 3.96
N TYR A 117 -3.41 0.14 4.33
CA TYR A 117 -3.40 1.33 3.47
C TYR A 117 -2.07 1.42 2.73
N ASN A 118 -2.05 1.00 1.45
CA ASN A 118 -0.86 0.98 0.60
C ASN A 118 -0.95 1.95 -0.58
N ALA A 119 -2.08 2.60 -0.77
CA ALA A 119 -2.25 3.53 -1.89
C ALA A 119 -1.25 4.68 -1.83
N GLY A 120 -0.71 5.03 -2.99
CA GLY A 120 0.22 6.14 -3.16
C GLY A 120 -0.04 6.89 -4.46
N TYR A 121 0.25 8.18 -4.46
CA TYR A 121 0.20 9.02 -5.64
C TYR A 121 1.60 9.13 -6.25
N LEU A 122 1.73 8.77 -7.52
CA LEU A 122 3.01 8.69 -8.22
C LEU A 122 3.05 9.50 -9.53
N GLU A 123 1.99 10.19 -9.89
CA GLU A 123 1.98 11.08 -11.05
C GLU A 123 2.93 12.26 -10.81
N GLY A 124 3.54 12.78 -11.86
CA GLY A 124 4.55 13.82 -11.77
C GLY A 124 5.99 13.32 -11.67
N ARG A 125 6.21 12.02 -11.46
CA ARG A 125 7.56 11.43 -11.52
C ARG A 125 8.19 11.43 -12.92
N ASP A 126 7.37 11.66 -13.93
CA ASP A 126 7.78 11.68 -15.33
C ASP A 126 8.17 13.09 -15.81
N LEU A 127 8.05 14.08 -14.94
CA LEU A 127 8.47 15.42 -15.27
C LEU A 127 10.00 15.49 -15.35
N PRO A 128 10.58 16.21 -16.32
CA PRO A 128 11.99 16.51 -16.31
C PRO A 128 12.40 17.21 -15.01
N PRO A 129 13.63 17.02 -14.50
CA PRO A 129 14.06 17.58 -13.22
C PRO A 129 13.88 19.11 -13.10
N ASP A 130 13.97 19.83 -14.22
CA ASP A 130 13.74 21.29 -14.32
C ASP A 130 12.25 21.66 -14.22
N LYS A 131 11.33 20.70 -14.46
CA LYS A 131 9.89 20.87 -14.35
C LYS A 131 9.33 20.45 -12.98
N GLU A 132 10.17 20.01 -12.08
CA GLU A 132 9.80 19.62 -10.71
C GLU A 132 10.02 20.68 -9.66
N LEU A 133 10.29 21.87 -10.09
CA LEU A 133 10.25 23.02 -9.19
C LEU A 133 8.80 23.30 -8.79
N LEU A 134 8.62 23.78 -7.57
CA LEU A 134 7.30 24.03 -6.97
C LEU A 134 6.40 24.86 -7.92
N GLU A 135 6.95 25.85 -8.57
CA GLU A 135 6.26 26.75 -9.52
C GLU A 135 5.74 26.06 -10.78
N HIS A 136 6.16 24.84 -11.05
CA HIS A 136 5.76 24.06 -12.23
C HIS A 136 4.82 22.92 -11.89
N ILE A 137 4.51 22.69 -10.61
CA ILE A 137 3.60 21.61 -10.18
C ILE A 137 2.18 22.14 -10.25
N PRO A 138 1.30 21.53 -11.07
CA PRO A 138 -0.10 21.91 -11.11
C PRO A 138 -0.80 21.72 -9.76
N ASP A 139 -1.68 22.65 -9.37
CA ASP A 139 -2.43 22.60 -8.12
C ASP A 139 -3.25 21.31 -8.00
N GLU A 140 -3.83 20.83 -9.08
CA GLU A 140 -4.62 19.59 -9.13
C GLU A 140 -3.79 18.35 -8.78
N MET A 141 -2.50 18.35 -9.12
CA MET A 141 -1.59 17.26 -8.73
C MET A 141 -1.35 17.28 -7.24
N PHE A 142 -1.17 18.46 -6.66
CA PHE A 142 -1.02 18.63 -5.23
C PHE A 142 -2.29 18.19 -4.47
N GLU A 143 -3.46 18.65 -4.93
CA GLU A 143 -4.74 18.28 -4.34
C GLU A 143 -4.96 16.76 -4.39
N THR A 144 -4.68 16.13 -5.52
CA THR A 144 -4.77 14.67 -5.65
C THR A 144 -3.82 13.94 -4.70
N ALA A 145 -2.60 14.44 -4.52
CA ALA A 145 -1.65 13.88 -3.56
C ALA A 145 -2.15 14.00 -2.11
N GLN A 146 -2.77 15.14 -1.76
CA GLN A 146 -3.41 15.34 -0.46
C GLN A 146 -4.61 14.40 -0.26
N HIS A 147 -5.46 14.24 -1.26
CA HIS A 147 -6.57 13.29 -1.20
C HIS A 147 -6.10 11.86 -0.93
N ILE A 148 -5.02 11.41 -1.60
CA ILE A 148 -4.55 10.04 -1.49
C ILE A 148 -3.71 9.80 -0.22
N ALA A 149 -2.85 10.74 0.18
CA ALA A 149 -1.90 10.51 1.27
C ALA A 149 -2.27 11.15 2.61
N SER A 150 -3.29 11.99 2.67
CA SER A 150 -3.74 12.65 3.89
C SER A 150 -5.21 12.35 4.19
N ARG A 151 -6.11 12.81 3.32
CA ARG A 151 -7.56 12.65 3.50
C ARG A 151 -8.03 11.21 3.34
N GLY A 152 -7.49 10.47 2.36
CA GLY A 152 -7.88 9.09 2.08
C GLY A 152 -7.71 8.14 3.26
N PRO A 153 -6.50 8.04 3.88
CA PRO A 153 -6.31 7.16 5.03
C PRO A 153 -7.20 7.53 6.22
N PHE A 154 -7.47 8.82 6.43
CA PHE A 154 -8.41 9.28 7.46
C PHE A 154 -9.85 8.80 7.19
N LEU A 155 -10.36 8.96 5.97
CA LEU A 155 -11.72 8.53 5.62
C LEU A 155 -11.87 7.01 5.66
N VAL A 156 -10.86 6.28 5.17
CA VAL A 156 -10.85 4.81 5.20
C VAL A 156 -10.79 4.30 6.65
N ALA A 157 -10.00 4.94 7.51
CA ALA A 157 -9.97 4.62 8.94
C ALA A 157 -11.36 4.78 9.59
N LYS A 158 -12.08 5.85 9.26
CA LYS A 158 -13.46 6.08 9.75
C LYS A 158 -14.45 4.99 9.34
N GLU A 159 -14.26 4.37 8.19
CA GLU A 159 -15.12 3.27 7.73
C GLU A 159 -14.86 1.95 8.47
N VAL A 160 -13.67 1.72 9.00
CA VAL A 160 -13.25 0.40 9.50
C VAL A 160 -12.98 0.37 11.00
N LEU A 161 -12.29 1.36 11.55
CA LEU A 161 -11.84 1.32 12.95
C LEU A 161 -12.97 1.25 13.99
N PRO A 162 -14.15 1.87 13.80
CA PRO A 162 -15.24 1.74 14.76
C PRO A 162 -15.68 0.28 15.00
N ALA A 163 -15.79 -0.52 13.94
CA ALA A 163 -16.14 -1.93 14.05
C ALA A 163 -15.01 -2.77 14.69
N MET A 164 -13.75 -2.46 14.40
CA MET A 164 -12.59 -3.07 15.06
C MET A 164 -12.59 -2.77 16.57
N ARG A 165 -12.82 -1.52 16.95
CA ARG A 165 -12.95 -1.09 18.34
C ARG A 165 -14.07 -1.83 19.07
N GLU A 166 -15.23 -1.96 18.45
CA GLU A 166 -16.38 -2.66 19.03
C GLU A 166 -16.09 -4.14 19.26
N ARG A 167 -15.35 -4.79 18.35
CA ARG A 167 -14.89 -6.18 18.53
C ARG A 167 -13.76 -6.33 19.55
N GLY A 168 -13.02 -5.26 19.83
CA GLY A 168 -11.83 -5.31 20.68
C GLY A 168 -10.61 -5.93 19.98
N GLU A 169 -10.60 -5.99 18.64
CA GLU A 169 -9.52 -6.57 17.84
C GLU A 169 -9.50 -6.03 16.40
N GLY A 170 -8.32 -6.00 15.82
CA GLY A 170 -8.09 -5.61 14.44
C GLY A 170 -6.72 -4.96 14.24
N SER A 171 -6.33 -4.78 12.97
CA SER A 171 -5.07 -4.13 12.63
C SER A 171 -5.25 -3.12 11.50
N PHE A 172 -4.76 -1.90 11.71
CA PHE A 172 -4.63 -0.90 10.67
C PHE A 172 -3.15 -0.64 10.37
N LEU A 173 -2.68 -1.11 9.22
CA LEU A 173 -1.29 -1.10 8.79
C LEU A 173 -1.10 -0.12 7.65
N ILE A 174 -0.26 0.90 7.85
CA ILE A 174 -0.05 1.97 6.88
C ILE A 174 1.30 1.78 6.18
N SER A 175 1.27 1.54 4.87
CA SER A 175 2.45 1.52 4.01
C SER A 175 2.92 2.95 3.75
N ASN A 176 4.08 3.30 4.25
CA ASN A 176 4.67 4.62 4.10
C ASN A 176 6.08 4.52 3.50
N ASN A 177 6.73 5.63 3.30
CA ASN A 177 8.11 5.68 2.80
C ASN A 177 8.95 6.66 3.63
N SER A 178 10.26 6.70 3.36
CA SER A 178 11.21 7.55 4.11
C SER A 178 10.94 9.05 3.99
N PHE A 179 10.15 9.51 3.02
CA PHE A 179 9.74 10.91 2.93
C PHE A 179 8.76 11.32 4.04
N SER A 180 8.15 10.35 4.73
CA SER A 180 7.35 10.62 5.93
C SER A 180 8.19 10.96 7.17
N LEU A 181 9.49 10.66 7.16
CA LEU A 181 10.41 10.93 8.27
C LEU A 181 10.89 12.37 8.26
N ARG A 182 11.18 12.89 7.08
CA ARG A 182 11.64 14.28 6.89
C ARG A 182 11.47 14.72 5.45
N GLY A 183 11.34 16.03 5.24
CA GLY A 183 11.40 16.61 3.90
C GLY A 183 12.79 16.40 3.29
N LYS A 184 12.83 15.79 2.10
CA LYS A 184 14.05 15.58 1.33
C LYS A 184 13.73 15.69 -0.14
N LYS A 185 14.35 16.65 -0.84
CA LYS A 185 14.25 16.72 -2.28
C LYS A 185 15.37 15.86 -2.88
N ARG A 186 15.02 14.76 -3.55
CA ARG A 186 16.00 13.89 -4.20
C ARG A 186 15.81 13.72 -5.71
N TYR A 187 14.57 13.61 -6.16
CA TYR A 187 14.20 13.32 -7.54
C TYR A 187 12.85 13.96 -7.86
N THR A 188 12.47 13.86 -9.10
CA THR A 188 11.21 14.23 -9.71
C THR A 188 9.99 13.81 -8.87
N GLY A 189 9.01 14.71 -8.64
CA GLY A 189 7.76 14.47 -7.93
C GLY A 189 7.84 14.44 -6.40
N GLN A 190 8.97 14.75 -5.80
CA GLN A 190 9.13 14.72 -4.34
C GLN A 190 8.28 15.75 -3.60
N SER A 191 7.99 16.85 -4.24
CA SER A 191 7.08 17.87 -3.68
C SER A 191 5.69 17.30 -3.41
N LEU A 192 5.29 16.21 -4.08
CA LEU A 192 4.02 15.54 -3.90
C LEU A 192 4.04 14.45 -2.79
N TYR A 193 5.20 14.17 -2.20
CA TYR A 193 5.31 13.18 -1.13
C TYR A 193 5.14 13.76 0.26
N TYR A 194 5.24 15.06 0.45
CA TYR A 194 5.14 15.61 1.80
C TYR A 194 3.80 15.33 2.50
N PRO A 195 2.64 15.10 1.81
CA PRO A 195 1.43 14.65 2.49
C PRO A 195 1.59 13.32 3.24
N ARG A 196 2.61 12.52 2.93
CA ARG A 196 2.89 11.27 3.64
C ARG A 196 3.34 11.46 5.09
N VAL A 197 3.83 12.64 5.44
CA VAL A 197 4.06 13.04 6.84
C VAL A 197 2.75 13.00 7.62
N MET A 198 1.64 13.41 6.98
CA MET A 198 0.30 13.36 7.60
C MET A 198 -0.16 11.92 7.86
N MET A 199 0.18 10.97 6.99
CA MET A 199 -0.11 9.54 7.24
C MET A 199 0.61 9.03 8.49
N ARG A 200 1.88 9.41 8.70
CA ARG A 200 2.64 9.05 9.90
C ARG A 200 2.01 9.64 11.15
N THR A 201 1.67 10.93 11.11
CA THR A 201 0.99 11.61 12.22
C THR A 201 -0.37 10.99 12.51
N LEU A 202 -1.16 10.66 11.48
CA LEU A 202 -2.43 9.96 11.64
C LEU A 202 -2.24 8.60 12.34
N ALA A 203 -1.23 7.82 11.95
CA ALA A 203 -0.93 6.55 12.62
C ALA A 203 -0.66 6.74 14.11
N GLN A 204 0.10 7.76 14.50
CA GLN A 204 0.40 8.08 15.90
C GLN A 204 -0.87 8.42 16.69
N VAL A 205 -1.70 9.33 16.14
CA VAL A 205 -2.98 9.73 16.77
C VAL A 205 -3.91 8.52 16.92
N LEU A 206 -4.05 7.70 15.87
CA LEU A 206 -4.91 6.52 15.93
C LEU A 206 -4.35 5.43 16.85
N THR A 207 -3.03 5.34 17.02
CA THR A 207 -2.42 4.47 18.03
C THR A 207 -2.87 4.86 19.43
N GLU A 208 -2.78 6.15 19.77
CA GLU A 208 -3.22 6.65 21.09
C GLU A 208 -4.72 6.43 21.31
N GLU A 209 -5.53 6.61 20.26
CA GLU A 209 -7.00 6.53 20.37
C GLU A 209 -7.52 5.09 20.41
N TYR A 210 -6.88 4.13 19.71
CA TYR A 210 -7.45 2.81 19.46
C TYR A 210 -6.71 1.65 20.13
N SER A 211 -5.46 1.82 20.60
CA SER A 211 -4.69 0.72 21.20
C SER A 211 -5.34 0.15 22.46
N GLU A 212 -5.84 1.00 23.34
CA GLU A 212 -6.55 0.56 24.56
C GLU A 212 -7.83 -0.24 24.26
N HIS A 213 -8.35 -0.12 23.04
CA HIS A 213 -9.50 -0.85 22.55
C HIS A 213 -9.12 -2.12 21.77
N GLY A 214 -7.87 -2.55 21.83
CA GLY A 214 -7.41 -3.78 21.20
C GLY A 214 -7.17 -3.69 19.70
N VAL A 215 -7.10 -2.49 19.11
CA VAL A 215 -6.80 -2.29 17.70
C VAL A 215 -5.34 -1.89 17.52
N HIS A 216 -4.60 -2.68 16.75
CA HIS A 216 -3.18 -2.42 16.47
C HIS A 216 -3.02 -1.50 15.27
N VAL A 217 -2.53 -0.29 15.49
CA VAL A 217 -2.17 0.65 14.41
C VAL A 217 -0.66 0.70 14.26
N ALA A 218 -0.15 0.52 13.02
CA ALA A 218 1.27 0.57 12.75
C ALA A 218 1.60 1.29 11.43
N ASN A 219 2.69 2.07 11.46
CA ASN A 219 3.27 2.76 10.32
C ASN A 219 4.51 2.01 9.83
N ILE A 220 4.50 1.52 8.61
CA ILE A 220 5.59 0.76 8.00
C ILE A 220 6.32 1.63 6.99
N ILE A 221 7.54 2.03 7.30
CA ILE A 221 8.38 2.88 6.47
C ILE A 221 9.23 1.99 5.56
N ILE A 222 8.90 2.00 4.27
CA ILE A 222 9.66 1.30 3.24
C ILE A 222 10.69 2.28 2.70
N ASP A 223 11.95 2.09 3.10
CA ASP A 223 13.05 3.02 2.81
C ASP A 223 14.03 2.41 1.80
N GLY A 224 13.57 2.19 0.59
CA GLY A 224 14.37 1.68 -0.51
C GLY A 224 13.60 1.55 -1.80
N LEU A 225 14.29 1.09 -2.84
CA LEU A 225 13.72 0.81 -4.14
C LEU A 225 13.06 -0.56 -4.12
N ILE A 226 11.76 -0.62 -4.40
CA ILE A 226 10.98 -1.87 -4.33
C ILE A 226 11.12 -2.62 -5.65
N ASP A 227 11.39 -3.92 -5.58
CA ASP A 227 11.45 -4.80 -6.76
C ASP A 227 10.06 -4.89 -7.43
N SER A 228 10.04 -4.64 -8.72
CA SER A 228 8.86 -4.70 -9.57
C SER A 228 9.27 -4.68 -11.04
N PRO A 229 8.40 -5.02 -11.99
CA PRO A 229 8.75 -4.96 -13.42
C PRO A 229 9.35 -3.62 -13.84
N GLY A 230 8.69 -2.51 -13.50
CA GLY A 230 9.17 -1.18 -13.85
C GLY A 230 10.47 -0.76 -13.13
N THR A 231 10.68 -1.24 -11.92
CA THR A 231 11.90 -0.94 -11.15
C THR A 231 13.11 -1.66 -11.71
N ARG A 232 12.96 -2.91 -12.16
CA ARG A 232 14.06 -3.71 -12.74
C ARG A 232 14.61 -3.09 -14.02
N ALA A 233 13.81 -2.30 -14.75
CA ALA A 233 14.26 -1.56 -15.92
C ALA A 233 15.12 -0.33 -15.56
N LEU A 234 15.21 0.06 -14.29
CA LEU A 234 16.03 1.20 -13.88
C LEU A 234 17.51 0.82 -13.78
N ARG A 235 18.38 1.71 -14.28
CA ARG A 235 19.82 1.51 -14.26
C ARG A 235 20.37 1.16 -12.87
N VAL A 236 19.90 1.83 -11.82
CA VAL A 236 20.33 1.57 -10.43
C VAL A 236 20.02 0.15 -9.99
N ALA A 237 18.89 -0.43 -10.40
CA ALA A 237 18.52 -1.80 -10.07
C ALA A 237 19.40 -2.82 -10.81
N LEU A 238 19.81 -2.50 -12.03
CA LEU A 238 20.71 -3.34 -12.83
C LEU A 238 22.15 -3.32 -12.31
N GLU A 239 22.65 -2.16 -11.91
CA GLU A 239 24.03 -1.99 -11.42
C GLU A 239 24.21 -2.40 -9.95
N GLN A 240 23.15 -2.28 -9.14
CA GLN A 240 23.18 -2.52 -7.70
C GLN A 240 21.94 -3.33 -7.26
N PRO A 241 21.85 -4.61 -7.60
CA PRO A 241 20.65 -5.42 -7.31
C PRO A 241 20.35 -5.51 -5.80
N ASP A 242 21.36 -5.43 -4.95
CA ASP A 242 21.21 -5.52 -3.49
C ASP A 242 20.51 -4.32 -2.84
N VAL A 243 20.36 -3.18 -3.56
CA VAL A 243 19.59 -2.04 -3.05
C VAL A 243 18.09 -2.19 -3.32
N VAL A 244 17.68 -3.27 -3.98
CA VAL A 244 16.29 -3.51 -4.36
C VAL A 244 15.60 -4.37 -3.31
N MET A 245 14.49 -3.88 -2.78
CA MET A 245 13.72 -4.54 -1.72
C MET A 245 12.73 -5.54 -2.31
N ASN A 246 12.77 -6.77 -1.83
CA ASN A 246 11.81 -7.80 -2.20
C ASN A 246 10.43 -7.53 -1.58
N PRO A 247 9.36 -7.29 -2.38
CA PRO A 247 8.04 -6.99 -1.86
C PRO A 247 7.41 -8.15 -1.07
N VAL A 248 7.82 -9.40 -1.33
CA VAL A 248 7.36 -10.56 -0.54
C VAL A 248 7.88 -10.46 0.90
N LYS A 249 9.14 -10.01 1.09
CA LYS A 249 9.71 -9.81 2.43
C LYS A 249 9.09 -8.59 3.13
N ILE A 250 8.72 -7.57 2.38
CA ILE A 250 7.93 -6.46 2.92
C ILE A 250 6.56 -6.98 3.40
N ALA A 251 5.87 -7.80 2.61
CA ALA A 251 4.57 -8.37 2.97
C ALA A 251 4.64 -9.27 4.22
N GLU A 252 5.72 -10.03 4.41
CA GLU A 252 5.98 -10.79 5.64
C GLU A 252 6.02 -9.88 6.88
N ALA A 253 6.60 -8.67 6.77
CA ALA A 253 6.63 -7.71 7.87
C ALA A 253 5.22 -7.20 8.21
N PHE A 254 4.36 -6.95 7.21
CA PHE A 254 2.96 -6.58 7.45
C PHE A 254 2.19 -7.68 8.18
N TYR A 255 2.35 -8.92 7.75
CA TYR A 255 1.70 -10.05 8.42
C TYR A 255 2.24 -10.26 9.83
N TYR A 256 3.55 -10.16 10.04
CA TYR A 256 4.16 -10.20 11.37
C TYR A 256 3.56 -9.17 12.32
N LEU A 257 3.40 -7.92 11.89
CA LEU A 257 2.78 -6.88 12.72
C LEU A 257 1.33 -7.23 13.10
N HIS A 258 0.55 -7.74 12.14
CA HIS A 258 -0.81 -8.18 12.44
C HIS A 258 -0.87 -9.29 13.50
N THR A 259 0.09 -10.21 13.49
CA THR A 259 0.12 -11.38 14.37
C THR A 259 0.84 -11.17 15.72
N GLN A 260 1.29 -9.97 16.01
CA GLN A 260 1.95 -9.66 17.28
C GLN A 260 1.02 -9.83 18.47
N ASP A 261 1.57 -10.35 19.57
CA ASP A 261 0.88 -10.40 20.84
C ASP A 261 0.53 -9.00 21.35
N LYS A 262 -0.67 -8.85 21.90
CA LYS A 262 -1.16 -7.56 22.42
C LYS A 262 -0.29 -6.95 23.51
N SER A 263 0.51 -7.75 24.20
CA SER A 263 1.46 -7.26 25.21
C SER A 263 2.70 -6.58 24.66
N CYS A 264 2.96 -6.69 23.32
CA CYS A 264 4.18 -6.17 22.70
C CYS A 264 3.95 -5.77 21.23
N TRP A 265 3.27 -4.67 21.00
CA TRP A 265 3.01 -4.15 19.67
C TRP A 265 4.10 -3.21 19.17
N THR A 266 4.42 -3.32 17.89
CA THR A 266 5.30 -2.39 17.16
C THR A 266 4.46 -1.39 16.40
N HIS A 267 4.52 -0.12 16.76
CA HIS A 267 3.72 0.93 16.14
C HIS A 267 4.41 1.62 14.95
N GLU A 268 5.73 1.54 14.87
CA GLU A 268 6.49 2.03 13.72
C GLU A 268 7.71 1.15 13.46
N ILE A 269 7.90 0.73 12.20
CA ILE A 269 9.12 0.04 11.75
C ILE A 269 9.65 0.65 10.46
N GLN A 270 10.96 0.58 10.27
CA GLN A 270 11.62 0.97 9.03
C GLN A 270 12.31 -0.22 8.40
N LEU A 271 11.99 -0.47 7.14
CA LEU A 271 12.57 -1.53 6.33
C LEU A 271 13.54 -0.89 5.34
N THR A 272 14.81 -1.28 5.39
CA THR A 272 15.89 -0.70 4.56
C THR A 272 16.76 -1.83 3.99
N PRO A 273 17.17 -1.79 2.72
CA PRO A 273 18.14 -2.75 2.17
C PRO A 273 19.47 -2.66 2.92
N PHE A 274 20.11 -3.80 3.19
CA PHE A 274 21.33 -3.86 4.01
C PHE A 274 22.49 -2.97 3.54
N PRO A 275 22.71 -2.72 2.21
CA PRO A 275 23.83 -1.89 1.77
C PRO A 275 23.54 -0.39 1.82
N THR A 276 22.30 0.01 2.16
CA THR A 276 21.91 1.41 2.23
C THR A 276 21.84 1.91 3.67
N LYS A 277 22.09 3.21 3.85
CA LYS A 277 21.91 3.84 5.16
C LYS A 277 20.44 4.20 5.36
N PRO A 278 19.82 3.86 6.51
CA PRO A 278 18.48 4.28 6.83
C PRO A 278 18.31 5.81 6.74
N SER A 279 17.15 6.24 6.26
CA SER A 279 16.76 7.66 6.22
C SER A 279 16.15 8.05 7.58
N TYR A 280 16.85 8.82 8.38
CA TYR A 280 16.36 9.33 9.67
C TYR A 280 15.98 10.81 9.57
#